data_d440cc15bf1cb8cf46166375b807f43d
#
_entry.id   d440cc15bf1cb8cf46166375b807f43d
#
_cell.length_a   1.000
_cell.length_b   1.000
_cell.length_c   1.000
_cell.angle_alpha   90.00
_cell.angle_beta   90.00
_cell.angle_gamma   90.00
#
_symmetry.space_group_name_H-M   'P 1'
#
loop_
_entity.id
_entity.type
_entity.pdbx_description
1 polymer ?
#
loop_
_entity_poly.entity_id
_entity_poly.type
_entity_poly.pdbx_seq_one_letter_code
_entity_poly.pdbx_strand_id
1 'polypeptide(L)'
;MREAYDSWVSGASVELGELFLSSEDGLASGVLALDTRVLEVVRHLGKAVVSHVLNRLAVRLAEARKAEGFTTHRSGRCSVRTVLGVVEVTSPYLRHPKSKVGARPTKDGLGLSGSMKTPGVVRALTDFGAEESFANAARRFEEHYGQEVGRTSVLRVVEGIAREADKYVSDRLEMAK
;
A
#
# COMPACT_ATOMS: atom_id res chain seq x y z
N MET A 1 -0.21 26.24 2.48
CA MET A 1 -0.36 24.80 2.11
C MET A 1 -1.62 24.19 2.71
N ARG A 2 -1.91 24.37 4.01
CA ARG A 2 -3.13 23.87 4.66
C ARG A 2 -4.41 24.49 4.08
N GLU A 3 -4.48 25.80 3.94
CA GLU A 3 -5.63 26.51 3.35
C GLU A 3 -5.93 26.06 1.91
N ALA A 4 -4.90 25.87 1.08
CA ALA A 4 -5.08 25.37 -0.28
C ALA A 4 -5.59 23.92 -0.30
N TYR A 5 -5.16 23.09 0.66
CA TYR A 5 -5.67 21.74 0.84
C TYR A 5 -7.14 21.76 1.30
N ASP A 6 -7.47 22.56 2.31
CA ASP A 6 -8.83 22.66 2.85
C ASP A 6 -9.81 23.19 1.78
N SER A 7 -9.39 24.19 0.97
CA SER A 7 -10.17 24.70 -0.16
C SER A 7 -10.39 23.63 -1.24
N TRP A 8 -9.35 22.87 -1.58
CA TRP A 8 -9.45 21.77 -2.54
C TRP A 8 -10.38 20.65 -2.06
N VAL A 9 -10.24 20.23 -0.78
CA VAL A 9 -11.12 19.23 -0.18
C VAL A 9 -12.56 19.67 -0.18
N SER A 10 -12.84 20.94 0.17
CA SER A 10 -14.18 21.49 0.17
C SER A 10 -14.79 21.49 -1.23
N GLY A 11 -14.05 21.95 -2.25
CA GLY A 11 -14.50 21.93 -3.65
C GLY A 11 -14.78 20.52 -4.16
N ALA A 12 -13.85 19.59 -3.93
CA ALA A 12 -14.00 18.19 -4.34
C ALA A 12 -15.20 17.52 -3.63
N SER A 13 -15.46 17.86 -2.37
CA SER A 13 -16.61 17.32 -1.62
C SER A 13 -17.93 17.76 -2.22
N VAL A 14 -18.04 19.03 -2.65
CA VAL A 14 -19.24 19.54 -3.31
C VAL A 14 -19.45 18.85 -4.66
N GLU A 15 -18.42 18.80 -5.50
CA GLU A 15 -18.51 18.16 -6.82
C GLU A 15 -18.90 16.67 -6.72
N LEU A 16 -18.30 15.94 -5.78
CA LEU A 16 -18.66 14.55 -5.52
C LEU A 16 -20.11 14.44 -5.01
N GLY A 17 -20.54 15.33 -4.11
CA GLY A 17 -21.90 15.37 -3.60
C GLY A 17 -22.93 15.55 -4.73
N GLU A 18 -22.70 16.51 -5.62
CA GLU A 18 -23.56 16.76 -6.78
C GLU A 18 -23.60 15.55 -7.74
N LEU A 19 -22.47 14.88 -7.92
CA LEU A 19 -22.39 13.69 -8.76
C LEU A 19 -23.22 12.51 -8.18
N PHE A 20 -23.26 12.37 -6.86
CA PHE A 20 -24.13 11.40 -6.18
C PHE A 20 -25.60 11.77 -6.27
N LEU A 21 -25.94 13.05 -6.11
CA LEU A 21 -27.32 13.55 -6.17
C LEU A 21 -27.91 13.48 -7.59
N SER A 22 -27.07 13.62 -8.62
CA SER A 22 -27.50 13.54 -10.03
C SER A 22 -27.71 12.14 -10.54
N SER A 23 -27.27 11.10 -9.82
CA SER A 23 -27.49 9.71 -10.20
C SER A 23 -28.88 9.23 -9.75
N GLU A 24 -29.72 8.72 -10.69
CA GLU A 24 -31.06 8.20 -10.38
C GLU A 24 -31.04 7.11 -9.29
N ASP A 25 -29.98 6.31 -9.24
CA ASP A 25 -29.74 5.30 -8.21
C ASP A 25 -29.34 5.89 -6.84
N GLY A 26 -28.82 7.13 -6.80
CA GLY A 26 -28.34 7.76 -5.56
C GLY A 26 -29.46 8.08 -4.59
N LEU A 27 -30.62 8.47 -5.09
CA LEU A 27 -31.79 8.84 -4.28
C LEU A 27 -32.67 7.61 -3.90
N ALA A 28 -32.67 6.57 -4.71
CA ALA A 28 -33.51 5.37 -4.50
C ALA A 28 -32.97 4.40 -3.44
N SER A 29 -31.67 4.44 -3.13
CA SER A 29 -31.00 3.42 -2.32
C SER A 29 -30.92 3.72 -0.82
N GLY A 30 -31.34 4.91 -0.38
CA GLY A 30 -31.33 5.35 1.02
C GLY A 30 -29.93 5.59 1.61
N VAL A 31 -29.89 6.06 2.85
CA VAL A 31 -28.66 6.47 3.56
C VAL A 31 -27.65 5.32 3.71
N LEU A 32 -28.10 4.09 3.86
CA LEU A 32 -27.22 2.92 4.02
C LEU A 32 -26.35 2.66 2.76
N ALA A 33 -26.92 2.86 1.57
CA ALA A 33 -26.19 2.70 0.32
C ALA A 33 -25.28 3.89 0.04
N LEU A 34 -25.58 5.07 0.57
CA LEU A 34 -24.74 6.26 0.43
C LEU A 34 -23.36 6.07 1.06
N ASP A 35 -23.30 5.57 2.30
CA ASP A 35 -22.03 5.30 2.99
C ASP A 35 -21.12 4.36 2.20
N THR A 36 -21.68 3.28 1.67
CA THR A 36 -20.93 2.30 0.87
C THR A 36 -20.39 2.93 -0.41
N ARG A 37 -21.21 3.71 -1.12
CA ARG A 37 -20.81 4.39 -2.37
C ARG A 37 -19.76 5.46 -2.13
N VAL A 38 -19.94 6.31 -1.11
CA VAL A 38 -18.94 7.32 -0.73
C VAL A 38 -17.61 6.65 -0.39
N LEU A 39 -17.64 5.56 0.37
CA LEU A 39 -16.44 4.81 0.72
C LEU A 39 -15.73 4.23 -0.52
N GLU A 40 -16.47 3.71 -1.50
CA GLU A 40 -15.91 3.23 -2.76
C GLU A 40 -15.23 4.34 -3.55
N VAL A 41 -15.86 5.50 -3.70
CA VAL A 41 -15.28 6.64 -4.40
C VAL A 41 -14.02 7.14 -3.69
N VAL A 42 -14.06 7.29 -2.37
CA VAL A 42 -12.90 7.70 -1.56
C VAL A 42 -11.75 6.69 -1.72
N ARG A 43 -12.05 5.38 -1.72
CA ARG A 43 -11.04 4.35 -1.98
C ARG A 43 -10.44 4.46 -3.37
N HIS A 44 -11.26 4.67 -4.41
CA HIS A 44 -10.78 4.83 -5.78
C HIS A 44 -9.88 6.05 -5.93
N LEU A 45 -10.30 7.20 -5.41
CA LEU A 45 -9.51 8.42 -5.41
C LEU A 45 -8.19 8.23 -4.65
N GLY A 46 -8.26 7.70 -3.44
CA GLY A 46 -7.08 7.43 -2.63
C GLY A 46 -6.11 6.45 -3.29
N LYS A 47 -6.63 5.39 -3.94
CA LYS A 47 -5.83 4.45 -4.73
C LYS A 47 -5.12 5.15 -5.89
N ALA A 48 -5.80 6.06 -6.61
CA ALA A 48 -5.20 6.82 -7.71
C ALA A 48 -4.07 7.73 -7.20
N VAL A 49 -4.29 8.44 -6.10
CA VAL A 49 -3.27 9.29 -5.45
C VAL A 49 -2.06 8.47 -5.02
N VAL A 50 -2.27 7.36 -4.31
CA VAL A 50 -1.18 6.49 -3.85
C VAL A 50 -0.41 5.90 -5.03
N SER A 51 -1.10 5.46 -6.08
CA SER A 51 -0.48 4.97 -7.31
C SER A 51 0.42 6.04 -7.94
N HIS A 52 -0.07 7.27 -8.06
CA HIS A 52 0.70 8.38 -8.60
C HIS A 52 1.96 8.65 -7.76
N VAL A 53 1.82 8.77 -6.45
CA VAL A 53 2.95 9.03 -5.53
C VAL A 53 3.99 7.93 -5.59
N LEU A 54 3.58 6.66 -5.51
CA LEU A 54 4.51 5.53 -5.55
C LEU A 54 5.24 5.45 -6.89
N ASN A 55 4.56 5.71 -8.02
CA ASN A 55 5.21 5.73 -9.33
C ASN A 55 6.21 6.89 -9.45
N ARG A 56 5.90 8.08 -8.92
CA ARG A 56 6.84 9.21 -8.88
C ARG A 56 8.07 8.90 -8.04
N LEU A 57 7.89 8.27 -6.87
CA LEU A 57 9.00 7.82 -6.03
C LEU A 57 9.83 6.75 -6.72
N ALA A 58 9.21 5.78 -7.37
CA ALA A 58 9.90 4.73 -8.12
C ALA A 58 10.80 5.29 -9.23
N VAL A 59 10.31 6.30 -9.97
CA VAL A 59 11.10 6.99 -10.98
C VAL A 59 12.32 7.67 -10.35
N ARG A 60 12.14 8.43 -9.26
CA ARG A 60 13.24 9.11 -8.56
C ARG A 60 14.30 8.14 -8.04
N LEU A 61 13.86 7.01 -7.47
CA LEU A 61 14.77 5.97 -6.98
C LEU A 61 15.57 5.32 -8.12
N ALA A 62 14.93 5.12 -9.28
CA ALA A 62 15.61 4.61 -10.47
C ALA A 62 16.62 5.61 -11.04
N GLU A 63 16.27 6.89 -11.08
CA GLU A 63 17.18 7.98 -11.53
C GLU A 63 18.38 8.12 -10.61
N ALA A 64 18.19 8.05 -9.29
CA ALA A 64 19.29 8.06 -8.33
C ALA A 64 20.28 6.92 -8.57
N ARG A 65 19.79 5.69 -8.81
CA ARG A 65 20.67 4.56 -9.14
C ARG A 65 21.35 4.71 -10.51
N LYS A 66 20.69 5.33 -11.48
CA LYS A 66 21.32 5.63 -12.78
C LYS A 66 22.48 6.63 -12.62
N ALA A 67 22.33 7.62 -11.75
CA ALA A 67 23.40 8.56 -11.44
C ALA A 67 24.64 7.87 -10.81
N GLU A 68 24.44 6.72 -10.13
CA GLU A 68 25.51 5.86 -9.61
C GLU A 68 26.14 4.93 -10.70
N GLY A 69 25.75 5.09 -11.98
CA GLY A 69 26.29 4.32 -13.10
C GLY A 69 25.52 3.05 -13.44
N PHE A 70 24.35 2.80 -12.84
CA PHE A 70 23.49 1.70 -13.23
C PHE A 70 22.76 2.01 -14.55
N THR A 71 22.51 0.98 -15.35
CA THR A 71 21.73 1.06 -16.59
C THR A 71 20.47 0.20 -16.49
N THR A 72 19.40 0.60 -17.17
CA THR A 72 18.17 -0.20 -17.22
C THR A 72 18.42 -1.47 -18.01
N HIS A 73 18.36 -2.62 -17.35
CA HIS A 73 18.46 -3.91 -18.00
C HIS A 73 17.10 -4.43 -18.45
N ARG A 74 16.06 -4.21 -17.63
CA ARG A 74 14.69 -4.64 -17.92
C ARG A 74 13.69 -3.67 -17.31
N SER A 75 12.70 -3.26 -18.09
CA SER A 75 11.52 -2.58 -17.58
C SER A 75 10.55 -3.60 -16.95
N GLY A 76 9.84 -3.20 -15.90
CA GLY A 76 8.88 -4.04 -15.22
C GLY A 76 7.91 -3.24 -14.37
N ARG A 77 6.87 -3.90 -13.91
CA ARG A 77 5.93 -3.39 -12.92
C ARG A 77 5.82 -4.40 -11.79
N CYS A 78 5.34 -3.93 -10.66
CA CYS A 78 5.01 -4.77 -9.53
C CYS A 78 3.71 -4.28 -8.90
N SER A 79 2.90 -5.22 -8.43
CA SER A 79 1.67 -4.93 -7.72
C SER A 79 1.99 -4.71 -6.24
N VAL A 80 1.61 -3.56 -5.71
CA VAL A 80 1.78 -3.21 -4.29
C VAL A 80 0.41 -3.16 -3.64
N ARG A 81 0.21 -3.93 -2.59
CA ARG A 81 -1.01 -3.90 -1.79
C ARG A 81 -0.93 -2.77 -0.77
N THR A 82 -1.90 -1.88 -0.81
CA THR A 82 -2.09 -0.76 0.12
C THR A 82 -3.41 -0.94 0.86
N VAL A 83 -3.68 -0.21 1.91
CA VAL A 83 -4.98 -0.21 2.60
C VAL A 83 -6.14 0.29 1.73
N LEU A 84 -5.84 0.99 0.64
CA LEU A 84 -6.82 1.53 -0.31
C LEU A 84 -7.03 0.65 -1.55
N GLY A 85 -6.28 -0.45 -1.68
CA GLY A 85 -6.34 -1.36 -2.81
C GLY A 85 -4.97 -1.74 -3.35
N VAL A 86 -4.96 -2.59 -4.37
CA VAL A 86 -3.74 -2.96 -5.08
C VAL A 86 -3.45 -1.93 -6.16
N VAL A 87 -2.21 -1.46 -6.20
CA VAL A 87 -1.70 -0.49 -7.19
C VAL A 87 -0.53 -1.06 -7.96
N GLU A 88 -0.45 -0.73 -9.24
CA GLU A 88 0.69 -1.10 -10.09
C GLU A 88 1.76 0.01 -10.03
N VAL A 89 2.99 -0.39 -9.73
CA VAL A 89 4.14 0.51 -9.58
C VAL A 89 5.24 0.10 -10.54
N THR A 90 5.84 1.08 -11.20
CA THR A 90 7.01 0.88 -12.05
C THR A 90 8.17 0.30 -11.24
N SER A 91 8.73 -0.81 -11.69
CA SER A 91 9.80 -1.53 -10.99
C SER A 91 10.85 -2.02 -11.97
N PRO A 92 11.72 -1.12 -12.48
CA PRO A 92 12.79 -1.51 -13.39
C PRO A 92 13.84 -2.35 -12.65
N TYR A 93 14.41 -3.30 -13.37
CA TYR A 93 15.63 -3.99 -12.96
C TYR A 93 16.82 -3.27 -13.57
N LEU A 94 17.70 -2.75 -12.73
CA LEU A 94 18.92 -2.07 -13.13
C LEU A 94 20.14 -2.98 -12.94
N ARG A 95 21.17 -2.78 -13.75
CA ARG A 95 22.44 -3.51 -13.64
C ARG A 95 23.61 -2.56 -13.82
N HIS A 96 24.58 -2.69 -12.96
CA HIS A 96 25.82 -1.94 -13.10
C HIS A 96 26.72 -2.62 -14.15
N PRO A 97 27.16 -1.92 -15.22
CA PRO A 97 27.83 -2.57 -16.36
C PRO A 97 29.20 -3.18 -16.01
N LYS A 98 29.93 -2.56 -15.09
CA LYS A 98 31.26 -3.05 -14.66
C LYS A 98 31.17 -4.15 -13.62
N SER A 99 30.48 -3.93 -12.49
CA SER A 99 30.41 -4.87 -11.38
C SER A 99 29.41 -6.01 -11.60
N LYS A 100 28.55 -5.90 -12.62
CA LYS A 100 27.45 -6.84 -12.90
C LYS A 100 26.39 -6.95 -11.78
N VAL A 101 26.47 -6.12 -10.75
CA VAL A 101 25.53 -6.08 -9.63
C VAL A 101 24.16 -5.62 -10.15
N GLY A 102 23.12 -6.33 -9.74
CA GLY A 102 21.72 -6.00 -10.03
C GLY A 102 21.07 -5.19 -8.90
N ALA A 103 20.14 -4.30 -9.23
CA ALA A 103 19.35 -3.54 -8.27
C ALA A 103 17.89 -3.46 -8.68
N ARG A 104 17.00 -3.46 -7.70
CA ARG A 104 15.55 -3.21 -7.87
C ARG A 104 15.16 -1.98 -7.05
N PRO A 105 15.47 -0.77 -7.51
CA PRO A 105 15.36 0.45 -6.70
C PRO A 105 13.97 0.69 -6.13
N THR A 106 12.91 0.35 -6.84
CA THR A 106 11.54 0.46 -6.35
C THR A 106 11.29 -0.44 -5.16
N LYS A 107 11.68 -1.71 -5.25
CA LYS A 107 11.47 -2.70 -4.19
C LYS A 107 12.30 -2.36 -2.95
N ASP A 108 13.58 -2.07 -3.18
CA ASP A 108 14.54 -1.83 -2.12
C ASP A 108 14.32 -0.46 -1.45
N GLY A 109 14.09 0.58 -2.26
CA GLY A 109 13.95 1.95 -1.78
C GLY A 109 12.59 2.31 -1.17
N LEU A 110 11.53 1.56 -1.49
CA LEU A 110 10.21 1.72 -0.86
C LEU A 110 10.02 0.81 0.37
N GLY A 111 11.04 0.04 0.77
CA GLY A 111 10.92 -0.88 1.89
C GLY A 111 9.93 -2.04 1.66
N LEU A 112 9.67 -2.37 0.39
CA LEU A 112 8.72 -3.43 0.00
C LEU A 112 9.39 -4.81 -0.13
N SER A 113 10.61 -4.95 0.39
CA SER A 113 11.35 -6.20 0.37
C SER A 113 10.58 -7.25 1.16
N GLY A 114 10.21 -8.33 0.50
CA GLY A 114 9.57 -9.48 1.13
C GLY A 114 8.10 -9.66 0.81
N SER A 115 7.23 -8.67 0.96
CA SER A 115 5.80 -8.91 0.87
C SER A 115 5.01 -8.08 -0.14
N MET A 116 5.61 -7.08 -0.77
CA MET A 116 4.91 -6.12 -1.67
C MET A 116 3.62 -5.54 -1.04
N LYS A 117 3.66 -5.34 0.28
CA LYS A 117 2.58 -4.75 1.09
C LYS A 117 3.10 -3.50 1.78
N THR A 118 2.27 -2.46 1.84
CA THR A 118 2.62 -1.27 2.60
C THR A 118 2.59 -1.56 4.12
N PRO A 119 3.31 -0.76 4.93
CA PRO A 119 3.30 -0.92 6.39
C PRO A 119 1.90 -0.93 7.00
N GLY A 120 0.96 -0.13 6.45
CA GLY A 120 -0.43 -0.12 6.90
C GLY A 120 -1.14 -1.46 6.71
N VAL A 121 -0.89 -2.15 5.58
CA VAL A 121 -1.43 -3.49 5.34
C VAL A 121 -0.77 -4.51 6.26
N VAL A 122 0.55 -4.44 6.42
CA VAL A 122 1.29 -5.33 7.33
C VAL A 122 0.76 -5.20 8.74
N ARG A 123 0.60 -3.97 9.24
CA ARG A 123 0.05 -3.69 10.56
C ARG A 123 -1.36 -4.29 10.72
N ALA A 124 -2.29 -4.00 9.81
CA ALA A 124 -3.66 -4.49 9.91
C ALA A 124 -3.73 -6.03 9.90
N LEU A 125 -2.95 -6.70 9.04
CA LEU A 125 -2.90 -8.16 9.01
C LEU A 125 -2.26 -8.76 10.26
N THR A 126 -1.29 -8.06 10.87
CA THR A 126 -0.66 -8.49 12.12
C THR A 126 -1.63 -8.34 13.29
N ASP A 127 -2.30 -7.19 13.38
CA ASP A 127 -3.28 -6.91 14.45
C ASP A 127 -4.41 -7.95 14.42
N PHE A 128 -5.02 -8.18 13.25
CA PHE A 128 -6.08 -9.17 13.12
C PHE A 128 -5.59 -10.61 13.33
N GLY A 129 -4.40 -10.93 12.81
CA GLY A 129 -3.83 -12.29 12.94
C GLY A 129 -3.29 -12.61 14.33
N ALA A 130 -3.07 -11.60 15.19
CA ALA A 130 -2.72 -11.79 16.60
C ALA A 130 -3.95 -12.06 17.47
N GLU A 131 -5.13 -11.55 17.07
CA GLU A 131 -6.36 -11.66 17.83
C GLU A 131 -7.19 -12.89 17.45
N GLU A 132 -7.10 -13.35 16.19
CA GLU A 132 -8.00 -14.36 15.63
C GLU A 132 -7.25 -15.43 14.84
N SER A 133 -8.00 -16.47 14.40
CA SER A 133 -7.44 -17.41 13.42
C SER A 133 -7.10 -16.72 12.11
N PHE A 134 -6.07 -17.18 11.39
CA PHE A 134 -5.65 -16.54 10.13
C PHE A 134 -6.74 -16.54 9.05
N ALA A 135 -7.71 -17.46 9.11
CA ALA A 135 -8.86 -17.45 8.21
C ALA A 135 -9.84 -16.32 8.58
N ASN A 136 -10.13 -16.12 9.86
CA ASN A 136 -10.98 -15.03 10.34
C ASN A 136 -10.28 -13.67 10.12
N ALA A 137 -8.99 -13.57 10.40
CA ALA A 137 -8.21 -12.36 10.14
C ALA A 137 -8.23 -11.97 8.65
N ALA A 138 -8.17 -12.93 7.74
CA ALA A 138 -8.29 -12.69 6.31
C ALA A 138 -9.67 -12.14 5.93
N ARG A 139 -10.75 -12.73 6.47
CA ARG A 139 -12.13 -12.27 6.27
C ARG A 139 -12.32 -10.85 6.85
N ARG A 140 -11.85 -10.60 8.07
CA ARG A 140 -11.93 -9.29 8.72
C ARG A 140 -11.19 -8.21 7.93
N PHE A 141 -10.04 -8.57 7.34
CA PHE A 141 -9.33 -7.65 6.46
C PHE A 141 -10.16 -7.30 5.21
N GLU A 142 -10.83 -8.28 4.62
CA GLU A 142 -11.72 -8.06 3.48
C GLU A 142 -12.92 -7.18 3.85
N GLU A 143 -13.58 -7.44 4.99
CA GLU A 143 -14.69 -6.65 5.51
C GLU A 143 -14.29 -5.17 5.72
N HIS A 144 -13.11 -4.91 6.31
CA HIS A 144 -12.67 -3.55 6.61
C HIS A 144 -12.09 -2.80 5.40
N TYR A 145 -11.35 -3.50 4.55
CA TYR A 145 -10.58 -2.86 3.46
C TYR A 145 -11.11 -3.18 2.06
N GLY A 146 -12.12 -4.04 1.94
CA GLY A 146 -12.70 -4.45 0.66
C GLY A 146 -11.70 -5.20 -0.24
N GLN A 147 -10.75 -5.91 0.36
CA GLN A 147 -9.68 -6.60 -0.36
C GLN A 147 -9.51 -8.02 0.15
N GLU A 148 -9.69 -8.98 -0.72
CA GLU A 148 -9.41 -10.37 -0.42
C GLU A 148 -7.90 -10.61 -0.17
N VAL A 149 -7.60 -11.35 0.90
CA VAL A 149 -6.27 -11.87 1.20
C VAL A 149 -6.38 -13.34 1.64
N GLY A 150 -5.48 -14.19 1.17
CA GLY A 150 -5.48 -15.58 1.61
C GLY A 150 -4.93 -15.74 3.03
N ARG A 151 -5.43 -16.73 3.80
CA ARG A 151 -4.95 -17.09 5.14
C ARG A 151 -3.42 -17.25 5.24
N THR A 152 -2.82 -17.83 4.20
CA THR A 152 -1.36 -18.01 4.11
C THR A 152 -0.62 -16.67 4.02
N SER A 153 -1.26 -15.64 3.45
CA SER A 153 -0.70 -14.30 3.38
C SER A 153 -0.69 -13.63 4.76
N VAL A 154 -1.73 -13.85 5.56
CA VAL A 154 -1.81 -13.41 6.96
C VAL A 154 -0.72 -14.12 7.78
N LEU A 155 -0.68 -15.45 7.73
CA LEU A 155 0.32 -16.27 8.42
C LEU A 155 1.75 -15.75 8.15
N ARG A 156 2.12 -15.58 6.88
CA ARG A 156 3.48 -15.10 6.51
C ARG A 156 3.81 -13.72 7.06
N VAL A 157 2.82 -12.83 7.14
CA VAL A 157 3.01 -11.49 7.70
C VAL A 157 3.22 -11.58 9.21
N VAL A 158 2.36 -12.30 9.92
CA VAL A 158 2.45 -12.48 11.38
C VAL A 158 3.76 -13.16 11.77
N GLU A 159 4.13 -14.25 11.10
CA GLU A 159 5.42 -14.94 11.34
C GLU A 159 6.63 -14.06 11.04
N GLY A 160 6.54 -13.18 10.03
CA GLY A 160 7.59 -12.22 9.71
C GLY A 160 7.79 -11.23 10.85
N ILE A 161 6.73 -10.64 11.35
CA ILE A 161 6.77 -9.69 12.47
C ILE A 161 7.19 -10.39 13.78
N ALA A 162 6.71 -11.60 14.05
CA ALA A 162 7.10 -12.36 15.23
C ALA A 162 8.62 -12.60 15.26
N ARG A 163 9.22 -13.00 14.14
CA ARG A 163 10.69 -13.18 14.04
C ARG A 163 11.48 -11.89 14.26
N GLU A 164 10.97 -10.76 13.75
CA GLU A 164 11.60 -9.45 13.99
C GLU A 164 11.50 -9.05 15.46
N ALA A 165 10.36 -9.29 16.10
CA ALA A 165 10.13 -9.03 17.52
C ALA A 165 11.06 -9.91 18.40
N ASP A 166 11.18 -11.20 18.13
CA ASP A 166 12.07 -12.11 18.85
C ASP A 166 13.54 -11.66 18.76
N LYS A 167 13.98 -11.25 17.56
CA LYS A 167 15.31 -10.71 17.37
C LYS A 167 15.51 -9.43 18.20
N TYR A 168 14.58 -8.50 18.13
CA TYR A 168 14.64 -7.25 18.90
C TYR A 168 14.75 -7.49 20.40
N VAL A 169 13.94 -8.42 20.94
CA VAL A 169 13.98 -8.79 22.37
C VAL A 169 15.34 -9.42 22.72
N SER A 170 15.84 -10.34 21.91
CA SER A 170 17.14 -10.98 22.12
C SER A 170 18.29 -9.97 22.12
N ASP A 171 18.34 -9.08 21.13
CA ASP A 171 19.35 -8.01 21.05
C ASP A 171 19.31 -7.08 22.29
N ARG A 172 18.11 -6.77 22.79
CA ARG A 172 17.95 -5.93 24.01
C ARG A 172 18.39 -6.64 25.27
N LEU A 173 18.14 -7.94 25.38
CA LEU A 173 18.59 -8.73 26.52
C LEU A 173 20.11 -8.89 26.54
N GLU A 174 20.74 -9.00 25.38
CA GLU A 174 22.20 -9.06 25.29
C GLU A 174 22.86 -7.73 25.67
N MET A 175 22.27 -6.60 25.26
CA MET A 175 22.78 -5.26 25.64
C MET A 175 22.59 -4.92 27.13
N ALA A 176 21.73 -5.63 27.85
CA ALA A 176 21.44 -5.42 29.28
C ALA A 176 22.30 -6.28 30.20
N LYS A 177 23.15 -7.15 29.65
CA LYS A 177 24.15 -7.98 30.37
C LYS A 177 25.48 -7.26 30.45
#